data_b8df121afbf27a2267b478421782d4b2
#
_entry.id   b8df121afbf27a2267b478421782d4b2
#
_cell.length_a   1.000
_cell.length_b   1.000
_cell.length_c   1.000
_cell.angle_alpha   90.00
_cell.angle_beta   90.00
_cell.angle_gamma   90.00
#
_symmetry.space_group_name_H-M   'P 1'
#
loop_
_entity.id
_entity.type
_entity.pdbx_description
1 polymer ?
#
loop_
_entity_poly.entity_id
_entity_poly.type
_entity_poly.pdbx_seq_one_letter_code
_entity_poly.pdbx_strand_id
1 'polypeptide(L)'
;KVFYMPNPVDQSFERLENYKNKFFNNDVFFAMSHGVHRGILKKGKFDQREVFINRLINITPNIRFDLYGMNNIQPIWADNYLLAISQCKIGLNLSQGKPAKYYSSDRFSQLIGNGLLVMIDENTKIGNFFNKDEIILYRNANDLSEKIVKYSNDNVLRNKIAKNGQRKYFKYFNSTNIADFIINKSFGIKKRYFWENIN
;
A
#
# COMPACT_ATOMS: atom_id res chain seq x y z
N LYS A 1 23.23 -14.30 9.28
CA LYS A 1 23.06 -12.86 9.23
C LYS A 1 21.72 -12.54 8.58
N VAL A 2 20.89 -11.69 9.17
CA VAL A 2 19.58 -11.31 8.63
C VAL A 2 19.69 -9.90 8.08
N PHE A 3 19.11 -9.68 6.90
CA PHE A 3 19.06 -8.40 6.22
C PHE A 3 17.61 -8.01 5.94
N TYR A 4 17.28 -6.75 6.08
CA TYR A 4 16.00 -6.22 5.65
C TYR A 4 16.00 -6.07 4.11
N MET A 5 14.90 -6.45 3.48
CA MET A 5 14.69 -6.31 2.06
C MET A 5 13.23 -5.85 1.83
N PRO A 6 13.00 -4.74 1.13
CA PRO A 6 11.66 -4.29 0.76
C PRO A 6 11.07 -5.14 -0.37
N ASN A 7 9.74 -5.12 -0.50
CA ASN A 7 9.08 -5.74 -1.65
C ASN A 7 9.37 -4.94 -2.92
N PRO A 8 9.71 -5.60 -4.05
CA PRO A 8 10.00 -4.91 -5.30
C PRO A 8 8.76 -4.38 -6.01
N VAL A 9 8.98 -3.46 -6.96
CA VAL A 9 8.11 -3.17 -8.10
C VAL A 9 8.78 -3.55 -9.40
N ASP A 10 7.97 -3.88 -10.40
CA ASP A 10 8.45 -4.16 -11.75
C ASP A 10 7.49 -3.59 -12.79
N GLN A 11 8.02 -2.90 -13.82
CA GLN A 11 7.22 -2.27 -14.86
C GLN A 11 6.40 -3.26 -15.69
N SER A 12 6.74 -4.54 -15.68
CA SER A 12 5.96 -5.58 -16.34
C SER A 12 4.64 -5.88 -15.60
N PHE A 13 4.57 -5.60 -14.30
CA PHE A 13 3.41 -5.82 -13.44
C PHE A 13 2.72 -4.51 -13.04
N GLU A 14 3.46 -3.55 -12.50
CA GLU A 14 2.95 -2.25 -12.08
C GLU A 14 2.98 -1.28 -13.26
N ARG A 15 1.92 -1.32 -14.08
CA ARG A 15 1.83 -0.63 -15.38
C ARG A 15 1.03 0.66 -15.36
N LEU A 16 0.29 0.91 -14.27
CA LEU A 16 -0.63 2.04 -14.22
C LEU A 16 0.09 3.32 -13.76
N GLU A 17 -0.41 4.44 -14.25
CA GLU A 17 -0.07 5.78 -13.78
C GLU A 17 -1.36 6.45 -13.25
N ASN A 18 -1.91 5.88 -12.18
CA ASN A 18 -3.27 6.17 -11.72
C ASN A 18 -3.49 7.66 -11.42
N TYR A 19 -2.42 8.39 -11.04
CA TYR A 19 -2.43 9.83 -10.86
C TYR A 19 -2.71 10.63 -12.13
N LYS A 20 -2.70 10.02 -13.32
CA LYS A 20 -3.10 10.64 -14.60
C LYS A 20 -4.60 10.51 -14.89
N ASN A 21 -5.29 9.61 -14.19
CA ASN A 21 -6.71 9.38 -14.41
C ASN A 21 -7.53 10.61 -13.98
N LYS A 22 -8.55 10.91 -14.77
CA LYS A 22 -9.48 12.04 -14.51
C LYS A 22 -10.75 11.58 -13.79
N PHE A 23 -11.13 10.34 -13.97
CA PHE A 23 -12.39 9.77 -13.46
C PHE A 23 -12.11 8.55 -12.61
N PHE A 24 -12.80 8.47 -11.48
CA PHE A 24 -12.70 7.38 -10.53
C PHE A 24 -14.10 6.97 -10.07
N ASN A 25 -14.35 5.68 -10.01
CA ASN A 25 -15.59 5.14 -9.48
C ASN A 25 -15.61 5.14 -7.95
N ASN A 26 -14.44 4.94 -7.36
CA ASN A 26 -14.26 4.83 -5.92
C ASN A 26 -13.15 5.75 -5.41
N ASP A 27 -13.20 6.06 -4.11
CA ASP A 27 -12.22 6.94 -3.49
C ASP A 27 -11.08 6.14 -2.85
N VAL A 28 -11.40 5.01 -2.20
CA VAL A 28 -10.44 4.23 -1.41
C VAL A 28 -10.50 2.77 -1.81
N PHE A 29 -9.34 2.19 -2.10
CA PHE A 29 -9.16 0.77 -2.34
C PHE A 29 -8.52 0.07 -1.15
N PHE A 30 -9.07 -1.09 -0.78
CA PHE A 30 -8.43 -2.02 0.12
C PHE A 30 -8.76 -3.46 -0.25
N ALA A 31 -7.73 -4.31 -0.38
CA ALA A 31 -7.91 -5.73 -0.61
C ALA A 31 -7.04 -6.54 0.35
N MET A 32 -7.54 -7.66 0.81
CA MET A 32 -6.77 -8.64 1.57
C MET A 32 -7.07 -10.07 1.08
N SER A 33 -6.14 -11.00 1.28
CA SER A 33 -6.27 -12.39 0.85
C SER A 33 -7.20 -13.22 1.73
N HIS A 34 -7.92 -12.56 2.63
CA HIS A 34 -8.81 -13.17 3.60
C HIS A 34 -10.17 -13.40 2.94
N GLY A 35 -10.39 -14.56 2.38
CA GLY A 35 -11.62 -14.92 1.72
C GLY A 35 -12.10 -16.31 2.12
N VAL A 36 -13.28 -16.65 1.70
CA VAL A 36 -14.02 -17.89 2.01
C VAL A 36 -13.22 -19.17 1.77
N HIS A 37 -12.15 -19.12 0.96
CA HIS A 37 -11.36 -20.30 0.60
C HIS A 37 -9.98 -20.39 1.27
N ARG A 38 -9.51 -19.38 1.99
CA ARG A 38 -8.23 -19.44 2.71
C ARG A 38 -8.36 -19.65 4.20
N GLY A 39 -9.16 -20.59 4.52
CA GLY A 39 -9.28 -20.97 5.92
C GLY A 39 -10.11 -19.95 6.64
N ILE A 40 -11.15 -20.47 7.03
CA ILE A 40 -11.88 -20.08 8.16
C ILE A 40 -10.91 -19.37 9.08
N LEU A 41 -11.08 -18.09 9.22
CA LEU A 41 -10.78 -17.43 10.49
C LEU A 41 -11.17 -18.43 11.54
N LYS A 42 -10.21 -18.93 12.31
CA LYS A 42 -10.50 -19.88 13.39
C LYS A 42 -11.74 -19.37 14.10
N LYS A 43 -12.77 -20.20 14.11
CA LYS A 43 -14.11 -19.94 14.62
C LYS A 43 -14.07 -18.89 15.74
N GLY A 44 -14.65 -17.70 15.51
CA GLY A 44 -14.74 -16.63 16.51
C GLY A 44 -13.62 -15.58 16.56
N LYS A 45 -12.64 -15.58 15.65
CA LYS A 45 -11.66 -14.48 15.56
C LYS A 45 -11.86 -13.67 14.29
N PHE A 46 -12.41 -12.48 14.45
CA PHE A 46 -12.43 -11.48 13.37
C PHE A 46 -11.01 -10.98 13.09
N ASP A 47 -10.71 -10.76 11.80
CA ASP A 47 -9.48 -10.05 11.43
C ASP A 47 -9.60 -8.58 11.88
N GLN A 48 -8.63 -8.11 12.66
CA GLN A 48 -8.64 -6.74 13.17
C GLN A 48 -8.68 -5.69 12.06
N ARG A 49 -8.19 -6.01 10.86
CA ARG A 49 -8.27 -5.13 9.69
C ARG A 49 -9.71 -4.91 9.25
N GLU A 50 -10.54 -5.95 9.29
CA GLU A 50 -11.97 -5.85 8.96
C GLU A 50 -12.71 -4.95 9.95
N VAL A 51 -12.45 -5.13 11.25
CA VAL A 51 -12.99 -4.25 12.30
C VAL A 51 -12.54 -2.81 12.10
N PHE A 52 -11.26 -2.60 11.78
CA PHE A 52 -10.70 -1.27 11.54
C PHE A 52 -11.34 -0.59 10.32
N ILE A 53 -11.46 -1.31 9.19
CA ILE A 53 -12.06 -0.77 7.96
C ILE A 53 -13.55 -0.47 8.17
N ASN A 54 -14.31 -1.35 8.83
CA ASN A 54 -15.72 -1.10 9.11
C ASN A 54 -15.91 0.13 10.01
N ARG A 55 -15.07 0.31 11.02
CA ARG A 55 -15.04 1.55 11.81
C ARG A 55 -14.72 2.76 10.93
N LEU A 56 -13.72 2.66 10.06
CA LEU A 56 -13.31 3.76 9.17
C LEU A 56 -14.45 4.18 8.24
N ILE A 57 -15.18 3.24 7.66
CA ILE A 57 -16.35 3.50 6.82
C ILE A 57 -17.39 4.30 7.61
N ASN A 58 -17.70 3.88 8.82
CA ASN A 58 -18.70 4.54 9.67
C ASN A 58 -18.34 6.00 10.03
N ILE A 59 -17.06 6.30 10.21
CA ILE A 59 -16.59 7.65 10.55
C ILE A 59 -16.21 8.51 9.35
N THR A 60 -16.29 7.96 8.12
CA THR A 60 -15.90 8.65 6.89
C THR A 60 -17.07 8.66 5.90
N PRO A 61 -18.17 9.37 6.22
CA PRO A 61 -19.33 9.43 5.33
C PRO A 61 -18.96 10.08 3.99
N ASN A 62 -19.70 9.74 2.94
CA ASN A 62 -19.53 10.25 1.57
C ASN A 62 -18.22 9.80 0.86
N ILE A 63 -17.48 8.88 1.42
CA ILE A 63 -16.34 8.22 0.75
C ILE A 63 -16.76 6.84 0.25
N ARG A 64 -16.47 6.56 -1.01
CA ARG A 64 -16.76 5.28 -1.64
C ARG A 64 -15.55 4.37 -1.49
N PHE A 65 -15.77 3.25 -0.78
CA PHE A 65 -14.75 2.23 -0.56
C PHE A 65 -14.96 1.07 -1.53
N ASP A 66 -13.87 0.61 -2.15
CA ASP A 66 -13.79 -0.61 -2.95
C ASP A 66 -13.01 -1.65 -2.17
N LEU A 67 -13.70 -2.71 -1.70
CA LEU A 67 -13.20 -3.61 -0.68
C LEU A 67 -13.24 -5.07 -1.15
N TYR A 68 -12.14 -5.81 -0.93
CA TYR A 68 -12.03 -7.20 -1.32
C TYR A 68 -11.41 -8.05 -0.20
N GLY A 69 -11.88 -9.31 -0.09
CA GLY A 69 -11.40 -10.28 0.88
C GLY A 69 -11.90 -10.06 2.29
N MET A 70 -12.96 -9.28 2.48
CA MET A 70 -13.61 -8.97 3.75
C MET A 70 -15.12 -8.81 3.58
N ASN A 71 -15.88 -8.73 4.68
CA ASN A 71 -17.34 -8.54 4.65
C ASN A 71 -18.07 -9.50 3.68
N ASN A 72 -17.65 -10.76 3.61
CA ASN A 72 -18.13 -11.77 2.66
C ASN A 72 -17.89 -11.44 1.18
N ILE A 73 -17.09 -10.43 0.85
CA ILE A 73 -16.68 -10.13 -0.51
C ILE A 73 -15.45 -10.98 -0.84
N GLN A 74 -15.45 -11.60 -2.00
CA GLN A 74 -14.33 -12.44 -2.44
C GLN A 74 -13.05 -11.60 -2.60
N PRO A 75 -11.87 -12.18 -2.34
CA PRO A 75 -10.60 -11.57 -2.75
C PRO A 75 -10.53 -11.39 -4.27
N ILE A 76 -9.65 -10.49 -4.69
CA ILE A 76 -9.44 -10.13 -6.09
C ILE A 76 -7.98 -10.33 -6.49
N TRP A 77 -7.72 -10.77 -7.71
CA TRP A 77 -6.37 -11.06 -8.21
C TRP A 77 -6.20 -10.70 -9.69
N ALA A 78 -4.96 -10.70 -10.14
CA ALA A 78 -4.55 -10.55 -11.52
C ALA A 78 -5.15 -9.29 -12.19
N ASP A 79 -5.68 -9.42 -13.39
CA ASP A 79 -6.21 -8.29 -14.17
C ASP A 79 -7.39 -7.60 -13.48
N ASN A 80 -8.22 -8.35 -12.76
CA ASN A 80 -9.33 -7.78 -11.99
C ASN A 80 -8.81 -6.87 -10.86
N TYR A 81 -7.68 -7.22 -10.22
CA TYR A 81 -7.02 -6.38 -9.23
C TYR A 81 -6.52 -5.08 -9.86
N LEU A 82 -5.86 -5.16 -11.03
CA LEU A 82 -5.40 -3.98 -11.76
C LEU A 82 -6.57 -3.09 -12.19
N LEU A 83 -7.66 -3.70 -12.66
CA LEU A 83 -8.87 -2.96 -13.03
C LEU A 83 -9.46 -2.24 -11.81
N ALA A 84 -9.59 -2.89 -10.66
CA ALA A 84 -10.13 -2.29 -9.45
C ALA A 84 -9.27 -1.12 -8.96
N ILE A 85 -7.96 -1.28 -8.85
CA ILE A 85 -7.08 -0.18 -8.41
C ILE A 85 -7.06 0.98 -9.40
N SER A 86 -7.23 0.73 -10.71
CA SER A 86 -7.30 1.79 -11.72
C SER A 86 -8.49 2.73 -11.52
N GLN A 87 -9.52 2.27 -10.83
CA GLN A 87 -10.76 3.02 -10.59
C GLN A 87 -10.80 3.70 -9.21
N CYS A 88 -9.71 3.63 -8.44
CA CYS A 88 -9.61 4.18 -7.09
C CYS A 88 -8.55 5.28 -6.99
N LYS A 89 -8.81 6.28 -6.11
CA LYS A 89 -7.92 7.42 -5.88
C LYS A 89 -6.79 7.10 -4.89
N ILE A 90 -7.11 6.35 -3.85
CA ILE A 90 -6.28 6.11 -2.67
C ILE A 90 -6.17 4.62 -2.41
N GLY A 91 -4.98 4.13 -2.11
CA GLY A 91 -4.74 2.77 -1.68
C GLY A 91 -4.39 2.68 -0.19
N LEU A 92 -5.09 1.83 0.57
CA LEU A 92 -4.77 1.59 1.97
C LEU A 92 -3.86 0.38 2.13
N ASN A 93 -2.81 0.56 2.93
CA ASN A 93 -1.98 -0.55 3.39
C ASN A 93 -2.14 -0.75 4.89
N LEU A 94 -2.76 -1.86 5.28
CA LEU A 94 -2.95 -2.28 6.67
C LEU A 94 -2.17 -3.56 6.94
N SER A 95 -1.40 -3.57 8.02
CA SER A 95 -0.71 -4.77 8.49
C SER A 95 -1.68 -5.72 9.19
N GLN A 96 -1.45 -7.01 9.08
CA GLN A 96 -2.11 -7.99 9.92
C GLN A 96 -1.49 -7.95 11.32
N GLY A 97 -2.30 -7.77 12.37
CA GLY A 97 -1.83 -7.60 13.74
C GLY A 97 -1.15 -6.24 13.98
N LYS A 98 -0.21 -6.21 14.90
CA LYS A 98 0.54 -4.98 15.22
C LYS A 98 1.50 -4.62 14.08
N PRO A 99 1.62 -3.33 13.73
CA PRO A 99 2.59 -2.88 12.73
C PRO A 99 4.01 -3.28 13.13
N ALA A 100 4.70 -3.99 12.26
CA ALA A 100 6.12 -4.32 12.45
C ALA A 100 7.00 -3.29 11.74
N LYS A 101 8.16 -2.98 12.36
CA LYS A 101 9.12 -2.01 11.83
C LYS A 101 9.57 -2.43 10.42
N TYR A 102 9.42 -1.51 9.46
CA TYR A 102 9.75 -1.65 8.04
C TYR A 102 8.99 -2.75 7.30
N TYR A 103 8.00 -3.36 7.91
CA TYR A 103 7.17 -4.32 7.21
C TYR A 103 6.22 -3.60 6.23
N SER A 104 6.29 -3.99 5.00
CA SER A 104 5.28 -3.70 3.98
C SER A 104 4.81 -5.01 3.36
N SER A 105 3.54 -5.09 3.01
CA SER A 105 3.00 -6.21 2.22
C SER A 105 3.19 -5.93 0.73
N ASP A 106 3.03 -6.96 -0.10
CA ASP A 106 3.00 -6.83 -1.57
C ASP A 106 1.97 -5.78 -2.02
N ARG A 107 0.88 -5.62 -1.27
CA ARG A 107 -0.11 -4.56 -1.51
C ARG A 107 0.52 -3.17 -1.54
N PHE A 108 1.48 -2.89 -0.65
CA PHE A 108 2.14 -1.57 -0.63
C PHE A 108 2.89 -1.31 -1.93
N SER A 109 3.70 -2.27 -2.39
CA SER A 109 4.45 -2.13 -3.65
C SER A 109 3.51 -2.06 -4.86
N GLN A 110 2.47 -2.88 -4.89
CA GLN A 110 1.48 -2.87 -5.97
C GLN A 110 0.72 -1.54 -6.06
N LEU A 111 0.27 -0.98 -4.92
CA LEU A 111 -0.47 0.28 -4.92
C LEU A 111 0.41 1.47 -5.32
N ILE A 112 1.59 1.60 -4.71
CA ILE A 112 2.51 2.70 -5.03
C ILE A 112 3.09 2.58 -6.43
N GLY A 113 3.41 1.35 -6.86
CA GLY A 113 3.93 1.04 -8.20
C GLY A 113 2.92 1.34 -9.31
N ASN A 114 1.63 1.21 -9.04
CA ASN A 114 0.56 1.57 -9.98
C ASN A 114 0.08 3.03 -9.84
N GLY A 115 0.76 3.85 -9.05
CA GLY A 115 0.55 5.29 -8.99
C GLY A 115 -0.70 5.73 -8.23
N LEU A 116 -1.15 4.96 -7.22
CA LEU A 116 -2.14 5.42 -6.25
C LEU A 116 -1.48 6.25 -5.15
N LEU A 117 -2.25 7.15 -4.53
CA LEU A 117 -1.83 7.73 -3.25
C LEU A 117 -1.90 6.65 -2.18
N VAL A 118 -0.77 6.26 -1.61
CA VAL A 118 -0.75 5.21 -0.59
C VAL A 118 -0.76 5.82 0.81
N MET A 119 -1.63 5.26 1.66
CA MET A 119 -1.70 5.59 3.08
C MET A 119 -1.30 4.38 3.93
N ILE A 120 -0.40 4.59 4.89
CA ILE A 120 0.18 3.53 5.73
C ILE A 120 0.33 4.01 7.18
N ASP A 121 0.20 3.09 8.13
CA ASP A 121 0.38 3.35 9.56
C ASP A 121 1.83 3.82 9.85
N GLU A 122 1.98 4.95 10.56
CA GLU A 122 3.29 5.53 10.92
C GLU A 122 4.14 4.60 11.80
N ASN A 123 3.50 3.69 12.54
CA ASN A 123 4.20 2.74 13.40
C ASN A 123 4.97 1.67 12.62
N THR A 124 4.67 1.49 11.32
CA THR A 124 5.49 0.64 10.43
C THR A 124 6.90 1.21 10.20
N LYS A 125 7.11 2.51 10.48
CA LYS A 125 8.35 3.25 10.19
C LYS A 125 8.77 3.23 8.70
N ILE A 126 7.88 2.80 7.81
CA ILE A 126 8.10 2.89 6.36
C ILE A 126 8.31 4.34 5.92
N GLY A 127 7.70 5.30 6.64
CA GLY A 127 7.92 6.72 6.43
C GLY A 127 9.38 7.17 6.49
N ASN A 128 10.28 6.41 7.13
CA ASN A 128 11.70 6.73 7.14
C ASN A 128 12.34 6.65 5.74
N PHE A 129 11.72 5.91 4.82
CA PHE A 129 12.18 5.81 3.43
C PHE A 129 11.58 6.87 2.51
N PHE A 130 10.61 7.67 2.99
CA PHE A 130 9.82 8.58 2.17
C PHE A 130 9.73 9.98 2.75
N ASN A 131 9.54 10.96 1.88
CA ASN A 131 9.20 12.32 2.27
C ASN A 131 7.67 12.50 2.38
N LYS A 132 7.25 13.62 2.96
CA LYS A 132 5.83 13.96 3.15
C LYS A 132 5.03 14.10 1.85
N ASP A 133 5.71 14.29 0.73
CA ASP A 133 5.15 14.43 -0.61
C ASP A 133 5.30 13.16 -1.48
N GLU A 134 5.52 12.00 -0.84
CA GLU A 134 5.69 10.71 -1.54
C GLU A 134 4.71 9.64 -1.06
N ILE A 135 4.34 9.66 0.22
CA ILE A 135 3.29 8.80 0.83
C ILE A 135 2.58 9.56 1.95
N ILE A 136 1.46 9.02 2.41
CA ILE A 136 0.73 9.56 3.56
C ILE A 136 0.82 8.59 4.73
N LEU A 137 1.31 9.09 5.85
CA LEU A 137 1.31 8.35 7.12
C LEU A 137 0.06 8.69 7.92
N TYR A 138 -0.50 7.72 8.63
CA TYR A 138 -1.59 7.95 9.57
C TYR A 138 -1.30 7.30 10.93
N ARG A 139 -1.92 7.84 12.00
CA ARG A 139 -1.72 7.41 13.39
C ARG A 139 -2.85 6.52 13.91
N ASN A 140 -4.07 6.80 13.51
CA ASN A 140 -5.28 6.11 13.95
C ASN A 140 -6.42 6.29 12.94
N ALA A 141 -7.58 5.70 13.20
CA ALA A 141 -8.72 5.75 12.28
C ALA A 141 -9.25 7.18 12.04
N ASN A 142 -9.27 8.05 13.05
CA ASN A 142 -9.76 9.42 12.90
C ASN A 142 -8.82 10.25 12.02
N ASP A 143 -7.52 10.20 12.29
CA ASP A 143 -6.47 10.86 11.47
C ASP A 143 -6.49 10.34 10.03
N LEU A 144 -6.73 9.02 9.84
CA LEU A 144 -6.87 8.42 8.51
C LEU A 144 -8.13 8.93 7.80
N SER A 145 -9.28 9.00 8.49
CA SER A 145 -10.52 9.53 7.94
C SER A 145 -10.37 10.97 7.44
N GLU A 146 -9.79 11.86 8.25
CA GLU A 146 -9.52 13.25 7.86
C GLU A 146 -8.64 13.34 6.60
N LYS A 147 -7.58 12.51 6.54
CA LYS A 147 -6.68 12.44 5.40
C LYS A 147 -7.36 11.90 4.16
N ILE A 148 -8.19 10.86 4.29
CA ILE A 148 -8.98 10.33 3.16
C ILE A 148 -9.87 11.42 2.58
N VAL A 149 -10.66 12.12 3.41
CA VAL A 149 -11.52 13.20 2.96
C VAL A 149 -10.72 14.29 2.25
N LYS A 150 -9.62 14.75 2.88
CA LYS A 150 -8.74 15.77 2.28
C LYS A 150 -8.25 15.38 0.89
N TYR A 151 -7.62 14.21 0.77
CA TYR A 151 -6.97 13.81 -0.48
C TYR A 151 -7.93 13.23 -1.52
N SER A 152 -9.14 12.82 -1.13
CA SER A 152 -10.19 12.49 -2.10
C SER A 152 -10.71 13.72 -2.84
N ASN A 153 -10.69 14.89 -2.18
CA ASN A 153 -11.18 16.16 -2.73
C ASN A 153 -10.08 17.00 -3.40
N ASP A 154 -8.82 16.86 -2.99
CA ASP A 154 -7.68 17.59 -3.59
C ASP A 154 -6.96 16.74 -4.63
N ASN A 155 -7.45 16.78 -5.86
CA ASN A 155 -6.89 16.02 -6.97
C ASN A 155 -5.45 16.42 -7.30
N VAL A 156 -5.14 17.71 -7.20
CA VAL A 156 -3.81 18.24 -7.57
C VAL A 156 -2.75 17.73 -6.60
N LEU A 157 -3.00 17.90 -5.31
CA LEU A 157 -2.05 17.47 -4.28
C LEU A 157 -1.94 15.94 -4.24
N ARG A 158 -3.09 15.21 -4.33
CA ARG A 158 -3.09 13.76 -4.37
C ARG A 158 -2.24 13.22 -5.51
N ASN A 159 -2.47 13.71 -6.74
CA ASN A 159 -1.77 13.24 -7.93
C ASN A 159 -0.27 13.55 -7.87
N LYS A 160 0.10 14.71 -7.32
CA LYS A 160 1.51 15.06 -7.10
C LYS A 160 2.21 14.07 -6.17
N ILE A 161 1.59 13.78 -5.02
CA ILE A 161 2.16 12.86 -4.02
C ILE A 161 2.26 11.43 -4.60
N ALA A 162 1.19 10.95 -5.24
CA ALA A 162 1.16 9.62 -5.84
C ALA A 162 2.25 9.44 -6.91
N LYS A 163 2.43 10.45 -7.77
CA LYS A 163 3.50 10.46 -8.80
C LYS A 163 4.89 10.44 -8.18
N ASN A 164 5.12 11.24 -7.14
CA ASN A 164 6.41 11.28 -6.45
C ASN A 164 6.72 9.94 -5.77
N GLY A 165 5.73 9.36 -5.08
CA GLY A 165 5.85 8.06 -4.45
C GLY A 165 6.20 6.96 -5.46
N GLN A 166 5.47 6.88 -6.58
CA GLN A 166 5.74 5.92 -7.64
C GLN A 166 7.17 6.08 -8.18
N ARG A 167 7.57 7.30 -8.54
CA ARG A 167 8.92 7.57 -9.07
C ARG A 167 10.02 7.14 -8.12
N LYS A 168 9.87 7.44 -6.82
CA LYS A 168 10.83 7.05 -5.81
C LYS A 168 10.88 5.52 -5.67
N TYR A 169 9.73 4.87 -5.66
CA TYR A 169 9.67 3.43 -5.51
C TYR A 169 10.34 2.72 -6.67
N PHE A 170 10.05 3.11 -7.91
CA PHE A 170 10.73 2.59 -9.10
C PHE A 170 12.23 2.92 -9.13
N LYS A 171 12.65 4.05 -8.58
CA LYS A 171 14.08 4.41 -8.55
C LYS A 171 14.88 3.52 -7.61
N TYR A 172 14.36 3.22 -6.43
CA TYR A 172 15.14 2.59 -5.36
C TYR A 172 14.73 1.15 -5.04
N PHE A 173 13.46 0.79 -5.24
CA PHE A 173 12.89 -0.49 -4.83
C PHE A 173 12.42 -1.35 -6.01
N ASN A 174 13.02 -1.16 -7.19
CA ASN A 174 12.69 -1.96 -8.37
C ASN A 174 13.29 -3.37 -8.28
N SER A 175 12.75 -4.28 -9.08
CA SER A 175 13.14 -5.69 -9.14
C SER A 175 14.65 -5.89 -9.38
N THR A 176 15.25 -5.07 -10.24
CA THR A 176 16.68 -5.11 -10.54
C THR A 176 17.52 -4.80 -9.29
N ASN A 177 17.20 -3.74 -8.55
CA ASN A 177 17.92 -3.40 -7.32
C ASN A 177 17.76 -4.46 -6.24
N ILE A 178 16.60 -5.09 -6.15
CA ILE A 178 16.34 -6.16 -5.19
C ILE A 178 17.11 -7.43 -5.58
N ALA A 179 17.13 -7.81 -6.85
CA ALA A 179 17.91 -8.94 -7.33
C ALA A 179 19.42 -8.72 -7.09
N ASP A 180 19.93 -7.54 -7.44
CA ASP A 180 21.32 -7.16 -7.18
C ASP A 180 21.65 -7.19 -5.67
N PHE A 181 20.75 -6.73 -4.80
CA PHE A 181 20.90 -6.85 -3.35
C PHE A 181 21.03 -8.32 -2.91
N ILE A 182 20.13 -9.19 -3.36
CA ILE A 182 20.15 -10.62 -3.01
C ILE A 182 21.49 -11.24 -3.43
N ILE A 183 21.93 -11.01 -4.66
CA ILE A 183 23.18 -11.54 -5.19
C ILE A 183 24.37 -11.04 -4.36
N ASN A 184 24.49 -9.73 -4.18
CA ASN A 184 25.63 -9.17 -3.44
C ASN A 184 25.70 -9.63 -1.99
N LYS A 185 24.56 -9.72 -1.29
CA LYS A 185 24.54 -10.23 0.10
C LYS A 185 24.87 -11.71 0.18
N SER A 186 24.43 -12.51 -0.81
CA SER A 186 24.72 -13.95 -0.86
C SER A 186 26.22 -14.24 -1.08
N PHE A 187 26.87 -13.42 -1.90
CA PHE A 187 28.31 -13.56 -2.18
C PHE A 187 29.22 -12.74 -1.26
N GLY A 188 28.66 -12.07 -0.24
CA GLY A 188 29.43 -11.27 0.70
C GLY A 188 30.02 -9.98 0.12
N ILE A 189 29.53 -9.52 -1.03
CA ILE A 189 29.97 -8.31 -1.69
C ILE A 189 29.46 -7.10 -0.92
N LYS A 190 30.38 -6.18 -0.58
CA LYS A 190 30.08 -4.96 0.16
C LYS A 190 29.49 -3.89 -0.79
N LYS A 191 28.17 -3.85 -0.90
CA LYS A 191 27.42 -2.78 -1.58
C LYS A 191 26.32 -2.30 -0.67
N ARG A 192 26.13 -0.98 -0.58
CA ARG A 192 25.04 -0.36 0.19
C ARG A 192 23.88 -0.01 -0.73
N TYR A 193 22.68 -0.24 -0.23
CA TYR A 193 21.43 0.09 -0.92
C TYR A 193 20.69 1.19 -0.18
N PHE A 194 19.77 1.86 -0.86
CA PHE A 194 19.04 2.99 -0.31
C PHE A 194 18.40 2.69 1.04
N TRP A 195 17.78 1.51 1.19
CA TRP A 195 17.09 1.10 2.41
C TRP A 195 18.01 0.63 3.55
N GLU A 196 19.31 0.52 3.30
CA GLU A 196 20.30 0.19 4.34
C GLU A 196 20.90 1.46 5.00
N ASN A 197 20.60 2.65 4.48
CA ASN A 197 21.15 3.92 4.97
C ASN A 197 20.31 4.58 6.07
N ILE A 198 19.30 3.87 6.60
CA ILE A 198 18.41 4.38 7.62
C ILE A 198 18.88 3.85 8.98
N ASN A 199 19.39 4.74 9.80
CA ASN A 199 19.76 4.50 11.18
C ASN A 199 18.53 4.46 12.10
#